data_a3de07739532f2665cb26ea74639e0fa
#
_entry.id   a3de07739532f2665cb26ea74639e0fa
#
_cell.length_a   1.000
_cell.length_b   1.000
_cell.length_c   1.000
_cell.angle_alpha   90.00
_cell.angle_beta   90.00
_cell.angle_gamma   90.00
#
_symmetry.space_group_name_H-M   'P 1'
#
loop_
_entity.id
_entity.type
_entity.pdbx_description
1 polymer ?
#
loop_
_entity_poly.entity_id
_entity_poly.type
_entity_poly.pdbx_seq_one_letter_code
_entity_poly.pdbx_strand_id
1 'polypeptide(L)'
;MTIRLVLLRHGESDGNKENRFTGWTDLDLTERGISQAREAGRILKEAGFTFDIAYTSLLRRAVKTAWYVLDEMGLYWIPIVKTWRLNERHLGTLEGTKMSEYTEESLGSAMRRSDAPLPKLEKDDPRHPRNDPRYRHLKEDELPNGESLNDALRRILPYWEQTITPAIRRGQRALIVTHGETIRTLTMHLNHVDDFDNPKIQAVPTATAVIYELDNQMNLVRQEYLGRPSVCLDGAAGDSPWIADNTRIRRGGTVSGTPSLLVPKD
;
A
#
# COMPACT_ATOMS: atom_id res chain seq x y z
N MET A 1 -14.08 -16.58 -14.62
CA MET A 1 -14.61 -15.82 -13.46
C MET A 1 -13.51 -14.89 -13.00
N THR A 2 -13.78 -13.58 -12.88
CA THR A 2 -12.74 -12.61 -12.47
C THR A 2 -12.84 -12.44 -10.96
N ILE A 3 -11.71 -12.53 -10.28
CA ILE A 3 -11.59 -12.34 -8.84
C ILE A 3 -11.22 -10.89 -8.58
N ARG A 4 -11.92 -10.21 -7.67
CA ARG A 4 -11.57 -8.85 -7.26
C ARG A 4 -10.89 -8.86 -5.90
N LEU A 5 -9.71 -8.25 -5.84
CA LEU A 5 -8.94 -8.02 -4.64
C LEU A 5 -8.79 -6.51 -4.41
N VAL A 6 -8.96 -6.05 -3.18
CA VAL A 6 -8.78 -4.64 -2.82
C VAL A 6 -7.60 -4.52 -1.85
N LEU A 7 -6.58 -3.76 -2.26
CA LEU A 7 -5.51 -3.31 -1.38
C LEU A 7 -5.71 -1.82 -1.06
N LEU A 8 -5.64 -1.47 0.21
CA LEU A 8 -5.82 -0.10 0.68
C LEU A 8 -4.58 0.35 1.47
N ARG A 9 -3.97 1.47 1.09
CA ARG A 9 -2.94 2.09 1.90
C ARG A 9 -3.58 2.76 3.11
N HIS A 10 -2.91 2.68 4.27
CA HIS A 10 -3.36 3.38 5.48
C HIS A 10 -3.53 4.89 5.26
N GLY A 11 -4.37 5.54 6.08
CA GLY A 11 -4.53 6.99 6.12
C GLY A 11 -3.24 7.71 6.53
N GLU A 12 -3.20 9.04 6.40
CA GLU A 12 -2.06 9.85 6.82
C GLU A 12 -1.70 9.56 8.28
N SER A 13 -0.41 9.27 8.54
CA SER A 13 0.15 9.09 9.87
C SER A 13 1.00 10.31 10.26
N ASP A 14 1.36 10.40 11.56
CA ASP A 14 2.26 11.46 12.03
C ASP A 14 3.58 11.46 11.25
N GLY A 15 4.13 10.31 10.90
CA GLY A 15 5.33 10.21 10.08
C GLY A 15 5.14 10.73 8.65
N ASN A 16 3.98 10.52 8.03
CA ASN A 16 3.66 11.10 6.73
C ASN A 16 3.58 12.62 6.82
N LYS A 17 2.88 13.15 7.84
CA LYS A 17 2.73 14.59 8.07
C LYS A 17 4.08 15.28 8.29
N GLU A 18 5.00 14.61 8.98
CA GLU A 18 6.34 15.14 9.28
C GLU A 18 7.38 14.85 8.19
N ASN A 19 7.01 14.18 7.09
CA ASN A 19 7.92 13.71 6.03
C ASN A 19 9.11 12.91 6.59
N ARG A 20 8.81 11.93 7.46
CA ARG A 20 9.80 11.02 8.04
C ARG A 20 9.71 9.62 7.42
N PHE A 21 10.85 8.98 7.32
CA PHE A 21 10.93 7.54 7.07
C PHE A 21 10.32 6.78 8.24
N THR A 22 9.22 6.07 8.01
CA THR A 22 8.45 5.46 9.11
C THR A 22 8.78 3.98 9.30
N GLY A 23 8.84 3.20 8.22
CA GLY A 23 9.09 1.75 8.31
C GLY A 23 8.22 1.04 9.34
N TRP A 24 8.83 0.36 10.31
CA TRP A 24 8.16 -0.35 11.40
C TRP A 24 7.91 0.49 12.65
N THR A 25 8.36 1.74 12.67
CA THR A 25 7.98 2.68 13.74
C THR A 25 6.45 2.79 13.83
N ASP A 26 5.90 2.56 15.03
CA ASP A 26 4.46 2.43 15.23
C ASP A 26 3.79 3.78 15.54
N LEU A 27 3.68 4.62 14.52
CA LEU A 27 3.02 5.92 14.59
C LEU A 27 1.51 5.82 14.35
N ASP A 28 0.76 6.75 14.95
CA ASP A 28 -0.69 6.81 14.84
C ASP A 28 -1.15 7.53 13.55
N LEU A 29 -2.45 7.45 13.27
CA LEU A 29 -3.10 8.28 12.27
C LEU A 29 -3.25 9.71 12.79
N THR A 30 -3.07 10.68 11.92
CA THR A 30 -3.53 12.06 12.17
C THR A 30 -5.05 12.13 12.08
N GLU A 31 -5.65 13.23 12.56
CA GLU A 31 -7.09 13.49 12.37
C GLU A 31 -7.47 13.48 10.89
N ARG A 32 -6.58 14.00 10.01
CA ARG A 32 -6.75 13.91 8.57
C ARG A 32 -6.72 12.46 8.09
N GLY A 33 -5.80 11.64 8.62
CA GLY A 33 -5.71 10.21 8.30
C GLY A 33 -6.96 9.44 8.70
N ILE A 34 -7.58 9.78 9.83
CA ILE A 34 -8.87 9.22 10.26
C ILE A 34 -9.97 9.60 9.27
N SER A 35 -10.07 10.88 8.91
CA SER A 35 -11.04 11.36 7.93
C SER A 35 -10.86 10.70 6.56
N GLN A 36 -9.60 10.54 6.12
CA GLN A 36 -9.27 9.81 4.89
C GLN A 36 -9.70 8.34 4.93
N ALA A 37 -9.52 7.67 6.06
CA ALA A 37 -9.92 6.26 6.23
C ALA A 37 -11.45 6.10 6.15
N ARG A 38 -12.21 6.99 6.79
CA ARG A 38 -13.67 7.01 6.70
C ARG A 38 -14.14 7.29 5.27
N GLU A 39 -13.52 8.26 4.60
CA GLU A 39 -13.82 8.56 3.19
C GLU A 39 -13.59 7.36 2.29
N ALA A 40 -12.46 6.65 2.45
CA ALA A 40 -12.17 5.43 1.69
C ALA A 40 -13.26 4.35 1.92
N GLY A 41 -13.75 4.22 3.15
CA GLY A 41 -14.87 3.33 3.47
C GLY A 41 -16.16 3.70 2.75
N ARG A 42 -16.51 5.00 2.70
CA ARG A 42 -17.69 5.49 1.95
C ARG A 42 -17.56 5.23 0.46
N ILE A 43 -16.42 5.56 -0.13
CA ILE A 43 -16.15 5.34 -1.55
C ILE A 43 -16.25 3.87 -1.93
N LEU A 44 -15.68 2.97 -1.13
CA LEU A 44 -15.77 1.53 -1.35
C LEU A 44 -17.22 1.04 -1.27
N LYS A 45 -17.97 1.52 -0.29
CA LYS A 45 -19.39 1.19 -0.12
C LYS A 45 -20.25 1.67 -1.30
N GLU A 46 -20.08 2.92 -1.71
CA GLU A 46 -20.79 3.53 -2.84
C GLU A 46 -20.47 2.84 -4.17
N ALA A 47 -19.22 2.38 -4.33
CA ALA A 47 -18.79 1.57 -5.48
C ALA A 47 -19.29 0.11 -5.43
N GLY A 48 -20.11 -0.25 -4.42
CA GLY A 48 -20.72 -1.57 -4.30
C GLY A 48 -19.80 -2.68 -3.81
N PHE A 49 -18.64 -2.32 -3.22
CA PHE A 49 -17.76 -3.32 -2.62
C PHE A 49 -18.33 -3.83 -1.30
N THR A 50 -18.09 -5.10 -1.03
CA THR A 50 -18.34 -5.73 0.25
C THR A 50 -17.27 -6.79 0.49
N PHE A 51 -16.98 -7.10 1.76
CA PHE A 51 -15.89 -7.99 2.15
C PHE A 51 -16.39 -9.04 3.16
N ASP A 52 -15.73 -10.19 3.14
CA ASP A 52 -15.98 -11.30 4.08
C ASP A 52 -14.87 -11.39 5.12
N ILE A 53 -13.69 -10.84 4.80
CA ILE A 53 -12.51 -10.83 5.66
C ILE A 53 -11.63 -9.62 5.34
N ALA A 54 -10.99 -9.06 6.36
CA ALA A 54 -9.95 -8.07 6.20
C ALA A 54 -8.61 -8.60 6.73
N TYR A 55 -7.53 -8.32 6.01
CA TYR A 55 -6.15 -8.56 6.44
C TYR A 55 -5.46 -7.22 6.66
N THR A 56 -4.63 -7.14 7.69
CA THR A 56 -3.85 -5.92 7.96
C THR A 56 -2.52 -6.23 8.62
N SER A 57 -1.66 -5.23 8.73
CA SER A 57 -0.39 -5.32 9.44
C SER A 57 -0.57 -5.28 10.97
N LEU A 58 0.54 -5.35 11.71
CA LEU A 58 0.54 -5.10 13.16
C LEU A 58 0.71 -3.61 13.50
N LEU A 59 0.94 -2.75 12.51
CA LEU A 59 1.21 -1.34 12.73
C LEU A 59 -0.10 -0.56 12.90
N ARG A 60 -0.16 0.25 13.95
CA ARG A 60 -1.34 0.98 14.43
C ARG A 60 -2.06 1.73 13.33
N ARG A 61 -1.35 2.47 12.50
CA ARG A 61 -1.93 3.24 11.39
C ARG A 61 -2.74 2.40 10.41
N ALA A 62 -2.29 1.19 10.09
CA ALA A 62 -3.01 0.29 9.19
C ALA A 62 -4.18 -0.40 9.90
N VAL A 63 -3.99 -0.84 11.14
CA VAL A 63 -5.06 -1.44 11.96
C VAL A 63 -6.22 -0.47 12.15
N LYS A 64 -5.93 0.77 12.54
CA LYS A 64 -6.95 1.81 12.72
C LYS A 64 -7.64 2.18 11.41
N THR A 65 -6.88 2.26 10.31
CA THR A 65 -7.48 2.48 8.98
C THR A 65 -8.48 1.37 8.65
N ALA A 66 -8.12 0.10 8.88
CA ALA A 66 -9.04 -1.02 8.65
C ALA A 66 -10.33 -0.89 9.50
N TRP A 67 -10.22 -0.50 10.77
CA TRP A 67 -11.38 -0.29 11.63
C TRP A 67 -12.30 0.82 11.10
N TYR A 68 -11.77 1.99 10.76
CA TYR A 68 -12.57 3.09 10.26
C TYR A 68 -13.24 2.80 8.92
N VAL A 69 -12.53 2.13 8.01
CA VAL A 69 -13.08 1.69 6.72
C VAL A 69 -14.23 0.73 6.91
N LEU A 70 -14.06 -0.30 7.74
CA LEU A 70 -15.09 -1.32 7.96
C LEU A 70 -16.29 -0.76 8.74
N ASP A 71 -16.07 0.18 9.66
CA ASP A 71 -17.12 0.89 10.37
C ASP A 71 -18.02 1.66 9.39
N GLU A 72 -17.44 2.49 8.51
CA GLU A 72 -18.18 3.24 7.49
C GLU A 72 -18.93 2.33 6.50
N MET A 73 -18.37 1.18 6.19
CA MET A 73 -19.01 0.18 5.32
C MET A 73 -20.14 -0.59 6.03
N GLY A 74 -20.25 -0.51 7.37
CA GLY A 74 -21.15 -1.36 8.16
C GLY A 74 -20.69 -2.81 8.27
N LEU A 75 -19.40 -3.06 8.04
CA LEU A 75 -18.75 -4.39 8.04
C LEU A 75 -17.89 -4.63 9.29
N TYR A 76 -18.08 -3.88 10.37
CA TYR A 76 -17.32 -3.99 11.62
C TYR A 76 -17.31 -5.39 12.24
N TRP A 77 -18.26 -6.24 11.85
CA TRP A 77 -18.44 -7.61 12.35
C TRP A 77 -17.60 -8.68 11.64
N ILE A 78 -17.02 -8.37 10.47
CA ILE A 78 -16.18 -9.34 9.76
C ILE A 78 -14.84 -9.56 10.47
N PRO A 79 -14.21 -10.74 10.31
CA PRO A 79 -12.89 -10.98 10.87
C PRO A 79 -11.83 -10.00 10.33
N ILE A 80 -10.99 -9.49 11.24
CA ILE A 80 -9.78 -8.74 10.91
C ILE A 80 -8.58 -9.55 11.35
N VAL A 81 -7.80 -10.07 10.40
CA VAL A 81 -6.59 -10.86 10.65
C VAL A 81 -5.38 -9.95 10.55
N LYS A 82 -4.63 -9.86 11.65
CA LYS A 82 -3.41 -9.07 11.74
C LYS A 82 -2.17 -9.96 11.56
N THR A 83 -1.22 -9.53 10.75
CA THR A 83 0.04 -10.24 10.56
C THR A 83 1.20 -9.28 10.33
N TRP A 84 2.36 -9.59 10.94
CA TRP A 84 3.59 -8.84 10.72
C TRP A 84 4.07 -8.93 9.27
N ARG A 85 3.71 -9.98 8.55
CA ARG A 85 4.07 -10.18 7.14
C ARG A 85 3.49 -9.12 6.21
N LEU A 86 2.46 -8.38 6.66
CA LEU A 86 1.90 -7.22 5.96
C LEU A 86 2.39 -5.87 6.52
N ASN A 87 3.38 -5.86 7.42
CA ASN A 87 4.00 -4.62 7.85
C ASN A 87 4.67 -3.88 6.67
N GLU A 88 4.94 -2.59 6.85
CA GLU A 88 5.72 -1.80 5.89
C GLU A 88 7.13 -2.39 5.71
N ARG A 89 7.82 -2.03 4.62
CA ARG A 89 9.25 -2.28 4.44
C ARG A 89 10.00 -1.74 5.65
N HIS A 90 10.83 -2.59 6.25
CA HIS A 90 11.67 -2.16 7.37
C HIS A 90 12.81 -1.31 6.85
N LEU A 91 12.89 -0.05 7.27
CA LEU A 91 13.83 0.91 6.73
C LEU A 91 15.17 0.99 7.48
N GLY A 92 15.39 0.11 8.45
CA GLY A 92 16.62 0.04 9.22
C GLY A 92 16.88 1.33 9.99
N THR A 93 18.13 1.83 9.97
CA THR A 93 18.52 3.04 10.70
C THR A 93 17.87 4.31 10.17
N LEU A 94 17.28 4.28 8.97
CA LEU A 94 16.57 5.43 8.39
C LEU A 94 15.27 5.74 9.14
N GLU A 95 14.69 4.78 9.86
CA GLU A 95 13.44 4.99 10.57
C GLU A 95 13.52 6.15 11.57
N GLY A 96 12.58 7.08 11.48
CA GLY A 96 12.49 8.29 12.29
C GLY A 96 13.28 9.49 11.75
N THR A 97 14.17 9.33 10.75
CA THR A 97 14.88 10.44 10.13
C THR A 97 13.99 11.20 9.15
N LYS A 98 14.29 12.48 8.91
CA LYS A 98 13.55 13.27 7.93
C LYS A 98 14.00 12.93 6.51
N MET A 99 13.06 12.83 5.59
CA MET A 99 13.38 12.56 4.20
C MET A 99 14.22 13.68 3.56
N SER A 100 14.09 14.93 4.04
CA SER A 100 14.88 16.08 3.58
C SER A 100 16.36 16.02 3.95
N GLU A 101 16.77 15.13 4.84
CA GLU A 101 18.18 14.92 5.21
C GLU A 101 18.96 14.13 4.15
N TYR A 102 18.26 13.58 3.16
CA TYR A 102 18.84 12.75 2.13
C TYR A 102 18.59 13.32 0.73
N THR A 103 19.54 13.10 -0.17
CA THR A 103 19.43 13.48 -1.58
C THR A 103 19.15 12.27 -2.44
N GLU A 104 18.74 12.52 -3.68
CA GLU A 104 18.60 11.48 -4.71
C GLU A 104 19.90 10.68 -4.87
N GLU A 105 21.03 11.37 -4.83
CA GLU A 105 22.37 10.77 -4.95
C GLU A 105 22.72 9.88 -3.75
N SER A 106 22.36 10.32 -2.53
CA SER A 106 22.74 9.61 -1.31
C SER A 106 21.89 8.37 -1.04
N LEU A 107 20.61 8.39 -1.38
CA LEU A 107 19.67 7.32 -1.03
C LEU A 107 18.68 6.95 -2.14
N GLY A 108 18.41 7.85 -3.11
CA GLY A 108 17.33 7.66 -4.07
C GLY A 108 17.45 6.38 -4.87
N SER A 109 18.65 6.06 -5.37
CA SER A 109 18.87 4.81 -6.11
C SER A 109 18.65 3.57 -5.24
N ALA A 110 19.07 3.59 -3.97
CA ALA A 110 18.89 2.51 -3.02
C ALA A 110 17.41 2.30 -2.67
N MET A 111 16.64 3.38 -2.60
CA MET A 111 15.21 3.29 -2.32
C MET A 111 14.41 2.70 -3.49
N ARG A 112 14.86 2.92 -4.73
CA ARG A 112 14.16 2.44 -5.95
C ARG A 112 14.58 1.05 -6.41
N ARG A 113 15.80 0.66 -6.17
CA ARG A 113 16.26 -0.68 -6.58
C ARG A 113 15.63 -1.77 -5.71
N SER A 114 15.12 -2.81 -6.35
CA SER A 114 14.46 -3.92 -5.66
C SER A 114 15.41 -4.74 -4.78
N ASP A 115 16.69 -4.79 -5.12
CA ASP A 115 17.73 -5.56 -4.45
C ASP A 115 18.62 -4.74 -3.50
N ALA A 116 18.49 -3.39 -3.51
CA ALA A 116 19.39 -2.54 -2.74
C ALA A 116 19.18 -2.71 -1.23
N PRO A 117 20.23 -3.09 -0.48
CA PRO A 117 20.13 -3.19 0.96
C PRO A 117 20.01 -1.79 1.57
N LEU A 118 19.21 -1.67 2.63
CA LEU A 118 19.16 -0.48 3.47
C LEU A 118 20.12 -0.60 4.66
N PRO A 119 20.54 0.52 5.26
CA PRO A 119 21.34 0.51 6.46
C PRO A 119 20.63 -0.23 7.59
N LYS A 120 21.27 -1.27 8.13
CA LYS A 120 20.65 -2.17 9.12
C LYS A 120 20.73 -1.60 10.53
N LEU A 121 19.70 -1.90 11.33
CA LEU A 121 19.78 -1.72 12.79
C LEU A 121 20.68 -2.78 13.40
N GLU A 122 21.49 -2.37 14.36
CA GLU A 122 22.23 -3.29 15.21
C GLU A 122 21.27 -4.00 16.19
N LYS A 123 21.67 -5.16 16.67
CA LYS A 123 20.82 -5.99 17.55
C LYS A 123 20.48 -5.34 18.88
N ASP A 124 21.32 -4.46 19.38
CA ASP A 124 21.17 -3.71 20.63
C ASP A 124 20.43 -2.38 20.43
N ASP A 125 20.13 -1.98 19.20
CA ASP A 125 19.32 -0.78 18.95
C ASP A 125 17.91 -0.98 19.57
N PRO A 126 17.43 -0.04 20.40
CA PRO A 126 16.10 -0.15 21.01
C PRO A 126 14.95 -0.31 20.01
N ARG A 127 15.13 0.17 18.78
CA ARG A 127 14.13 0.06 17.70
C ARG A 127 14.11 -1.30 17.01
N HIS A 128 15.12 -2.15 17.31
CA HIS A 128 15.18 -3.48 16.68
C HIS A 128 13.94 -4.30 17.06
N PRO A 129 13.25 -4.95 16.10
CA PRO A 129 12.00 -5.69 16.35
C PRO A 129 12.08 -6.76 17.44
N ARG A 130 13.26 -7.29 17.74
CA ARG A 130 13.46 -8.23 18.86
C ARG A 130 13.05 -7.68 20.23
N ASN A 131 13.09 -6.35 20.38
CA ASN A 131 12.75 -5.66 21.61
C ASN A 131 11.23 -5.35 21.72
N ASP A 132 10.47 -5.64 20.67
CA ASP A 132 9.04 -5.36 20.62
C ASP A 132 8.22 -6.63 20.93
N PRO A 133 7.35 -6.62 21.96
CA PRO A 133 6.58 -7.78 22.38
C PRO A 133 5.65 -8.34 21.29
N ARG A 134 5.30 -7.54 20.26
CA ARG A 134 4.48 -7.98 19.12
C ARG A 134 5.16 -9.07 18.30
N TYR A 135 6.51 -9.11 18.30
CA TYR A 135 7.31 -10.02 17.48
C TYR A 135 8.04 -11.11 18.28
N ARG A 136 7.84 -11.19 19.61
CA ARG A 136 8.52 -12.13 20.50
C ARG A 136 8.35 -13.62 20.15
N HIS A 137 7.36 -13.94 19.33
CA HIS A 137 7.09 -15.30 18.86
C HIS A 137 7.86 -15.68 17.60
N LEU A 138 8.55 -14.72 16.99
CA LEU A 138 9.36 -14.94 15.80
C LEU A 138 10.78 -15.34 16.18
N LYS A 139 11.39 -16.14 15.31
CA LYS A 139 12.80 -16.45 15.43
C LYS A 139 13.65 -15.25 15.01
N GLU A 140 14.87 -15.21 15.47
CA GLU A 140 15.78 -14.08 15.20
C GLU A 140 16.06 -13.89 13.71
N ASP A 141 16.15 -14.98 12.96
CA ASP A 141 16.36 -14.98 11.51
C ASP A 141 15.13 -14.56 10.69
N GLU A 142 13.95 -14.53 11.31
CA GLU A 142 12.73 -14.00 10.70
C GLU A 142 12.57 -12.49 10.91
N LEU A 143 13.33 -11.89 11.83
CA LEU A 143 13.19 -10.47 12.20
C LEU A 143 13.99 -9.59 11.25
N PRO A 144 13.35 -8.71 10.47
CA PRO A 144 14.07 -7.76 9.64
C PRO A 144 14.75 -6.68 10.50
N ASN A 145 15.89 -6.20 10.04
CA ASN A 145 16.58 -5.05 10.62
C ASN A 145 16.93 -3.96 9.59
N GLY A 146 16.47 -4.17 8.34
CA GLY A 146 16.64 -3.34 7.17
C GLY A 146 16.33 -4.18 5.94
N GLU A 147 15.25 -3.86 5.21
CA GLU A 147 14.76 -4.66 4.08
C GLU A 147 15.02 -3.96 2.75
N SER A 148 15.54 -4.70 1.77
CA SER A 148 15.30 -4.38 0.36
C SER A 148 13.83 -4.66 0.01
N LEU A 149 13.37 -4.26 -1.18
CA LEU A 149 12.03 -4.63 -1.64
C LEU A 149 11.88 -6.14 -1.82
N ASN A 150 12.95 -6.80 -2.29
CA ASN A 150 12.98 -8.25 -2.43
C ASN A 150 12.93 -8.96 -1.07
N ASP A 151 13.52 -8.39 -0.02
CA ASP A 151 13.38 -8.93 1.34
C ASP A 151 11.95 -8.81 1.84
N ALA A 152 11.32 -7.65 1.64
CA ALA A 152 9.92 -7.45 1.96
C ALA A 152 9.02 -8.43 1.19
N LEU A 153 9.27 -8.65 -0.10
CA LEU A 153 8.53 -9.63 -0.91
C LEU A 153 8.69 -11.05 -0.34
N ARG A 154 9.93 -11.49 -0.06
CA ARG A 154 10.19 -12.82 0.54
C ARG A 154 9.46 -13.02 1.86
N ARG A 155 9.27 -11.95 2.65
CA ARG A 155 8.49 -11.99 3.89
C ARG A 155 6.99 -12.11 3.63
N ILE A 156 6.47 -11.45 2.61
CA ILE A 156 5.04 -11.37 2.28
C ILE A 156 4.56 -12.66 1.61
N LEU A 157 5.31 -13.18 0.64
CA LEU A 157 4.89 -14.26 -0.25
C LEU A 157 4.38 -15.53 0.45
N PRO A 158 5.03 -16.07 1.50
CA PRO A 158 4.51 -17.26 2.17
C PRO A 158 3.10 -17.06 2.72
N TYR A 159 2.79 -15.86 3.24
CA TYR A 159 1.46 -15.56 3.75
C TYR A 159 0.45 -15.31 2.62
N TRP A 160 0.89 -14.66 1.56
CA TRP A 160 0.11 -14.47 0.35
C TRP A 160 -0.32 -15.80 -0.26
N GLU A 161 0.62 -16.72 -0.46
CA GLU A 161 0.38 -18.00 -1.12
C GLU A 161 -0.37 -19.01 -0.24
N GLN A 162 -0.06 -19.04 1.06
CA GLN A 162 -0.60 -20.06 1.96
C GLN A 162 -1.89 -19.64 2.67
N THR A 163 -2.18 -18.33 2.75
CA THR A 163 -3.32 -17.83 3.51
C THR A 163 -4.27 -17.00 2.64
N ILE A 164 -3.77 -15.92 2.02
CA ILE A 164 -4.62 -14.96 1.30
C ILE A 164 -5.14 -15.57 0.00
N THR A 165 -4.26 -16.07 -0.85
CA THR A 165 -4.64 -16.68 -2.14
C THR A 165 -5.64 -17.83 -1.99
N PRO A 166 -5.46 -18.80 -1.08
CA PRO A 166 -6.46 -19.85 -0.87
C PRO A 166 -7.81 -19.32 -0.37
N ALA A 167 -7.83 -18.29 0.46
CA ALA A 167 -9.08 -17.67 0.92
C ALA A 167 -9.85 -17.05 -0.27
N ILE A 168 -9.17 -16.29 -1.11
CA ILE A 168 -9.73 -15.66 -2.30
C ILE A 168 -10.21 -16.71 -3.31
N ARG A 169 -9.43 -17.77 -3.54
CA ARG A 169 -9.82 -18.88 -4.43
C ARG A 169 -11.07 -19.62 -3.95
N ARG A 170 -11.34 -19.65 -2.65
CA ARG A 170 -12.59 -20.18 -2.09
C ARG A 170 -13.78 -19.21 -2.21
N GLY A 171 -13.59 -18.07 -2.86
CA GLY A 171 -14.62 -17.08 -3.10
C GLY A 171 -14.76 -16.02 -2.01
N GLN A 172 -13.85 -15.94 -1.02
CA GLN A 172 -13.88 -14.89 -0.03
C GLN A 172 -13.46 -13.54 -0.64
N ARG A 173 -14.26 -12.53 -0.42
CA ARG A 173 -13.97 -11.14 -0.80
C ARG A 173 -13.06 -10.54 0.27
N ALA A 174 -11.80 -10.34 -0.08
CA ALA A 174 -10.77 -9.88 0.85
C ALA A 174 -10.47 -8.38 0.68
N LEU A 175 -10.38 -7.68 1.80
CA LEU A 175 -9.76 -6.35 1.90
C LEU A 175 -8.39 -6.49 2.56
N ILE A 176 -7.34 -5.92 1.95
CA ILE A 176 -6.01 -5.85 2.56
C ILE A 176 -5.68 -4.40 2.85
N VAL A 177 -5.61 -4.02 4.14
CA VAL A 177 -5.21 -2.68 4.55
C VAL A 177 -3.77 -2.72 5.01
N THR A 178 -2.88 -2.05 4.26
CA THR A 178 -1.45 -2.13 4.48
C THR A 178 -0.72 -0.81 4.13
N HIS A 179 0.50 -0.86 3.61
CA HIS A 179 1.41 0.26 3.49
C HIS A 179 1.86 0.48 2.05
N GLY A 180 2.44 1.66 1.79
CA GLY A 180 2.81 2.06 0.45
C GLY A 180 3.77 1.10 -0.25
N GLU A 181 4.92 0.81 0.36
CA GLU A 181 5.92 -0.08 -0.24
C GLU A 181 5.43 -1.53 -0.29
N THR A 182 4.65 -1.96 0.72
CA THR A 182 4.05 -3.31 0.74
C THR A 182 3.09 -3.51 -0.43
N ILE A 183 2.23 -2.52 -0.74
CA ILE A 183 1.34 -2.58 -1.91
C ILE A 183 2.16 -2.60 -3.19
N ARG A 184 3.16 -1.72 -3.32
CA ARG A 184 4.02 -1.67 -4.51
C ARG A 184 4.74 -2.98 -4.74
N THR A 185 5.29 -3.57 -3.70
CA THR A 185 5.98 -4.88 -3.75
C THR A 185 5.03 -5.99 -4.23
N LEU A 186 3.80 -6.04 -3.71
CA LEU A 186 2.78 -6.97 -4.19
C LEU A 186 2.36 -6.68 -5.63
N THR A 187 2.27 -5.41 -6.02
CA THR A 187 1.96 -5.00 -7.39
C THR A 187 3.06 -5.44 -8.37
N MET A 188 4.33 -5.32 -7.98
CA MET A 188 5.46 -5.84 -8.77
C MET A 188 5.31 -7.34 -8.99
N HIS A 189 5.05 -8.09 -7.92
CA HIS A 189 4.86 -9.53 -8.00
C HIS A 189 3.70 -9.93 -8.93
N LEU A 190 2.55 -9.27 -8.78
CA LEU A 190 1.36 -9.55 -9.60
C LEU A 190 1.53 -9.15 -11.07
N ASN A 191 2.38 -8.18 -11.38
CA ASN A 191 2.69 -7.76 -12.75
C ASN A 191 3.89 -8.50 -13.34
N HIS A 192 4.57 -9.38 -12.60
CA HIS A 192 5.81 -10.03 -12.99
C HIS A 192 6.89 -9.03 -13.43
N VAL A 193 7.07 -7.98 -12.64
CA VAL A 193 8.00 -6.87 -12.93
C VAL A 193 9.01 -6.75 -11.79
N ASP A 194 10.29 -6.71 -12.13
CA ASP A 194 11.38 -6.55 -11.16
C ASP A 194 11.88 -5.09 -11.06
N ASP A 195 11.40 -4.23 -11.95
CA ASP A 195 11.77 -2.82 -12.00
C ASP A 195 10.74 -1.95 -11.28
N PHE A 196 11.21 -1.28 -10.24
CA PHE A 196 10.39 -0.39 -9.40
C PHE A 196 10.00 0.93 -10.10
N ASP A 197 10.78 1.34 -11.09
CA ASP A 197 10.49 2.52 -11.91
C ASP A 197 9.52 2.21 -13.07
N ASN A 198 9.07 0.95 -13.16
CA ASN A 198 8.08 0.57 -14.17
C ASN A 198 6.79 1.39 -14.01
N PRO A 199 6.26 1.99 -15.08
CA PRO A 199 5.05 2.80 -15.04
C PRO A 199 3.80 2.12 -14.46
N LYS A 200 3.79 0.79 -14.44
CA LYS A 200 2.72 0.00 -13.79
C LYS A 200 2.79 0.02 -12.27
N ILE A 201 3.97 0.34 -11.72
CA ILE A 201 4.23 0.35 -10.28
C ILE A 201 4.18 1.80 -9.79
N GLN A 202 2.99 2.31 -9.61
CA GLN A 202 2.78 3.67 -9.14
C GLN A 202 2.83 3.75 -7.60
N ALA A 203 3.23 4.91 -7.11
CA ALA A 203 3.06 5.24 -5.70
C ALA A 203 1.56 5.26 -5.35
N VAL A 204 1.21 4.66 -4.23
CA VAL A 204 -0.17 4.64 -3.74
C VAL A 204 -0.33 5.75 -2.70
N PRO A 205 -1.13 6.79 -2.94
CA PRO A 205 -1.42 7.82 -1.94
C PRO A 205 -2.08 7.24 -0.68
N THR A 206 -1.99 7.94 0.44
CA THR A 206 -2.65 7.54 1.69
C THR A 206 -4.17 7.37 1.48
N ALA A 207 -4.75 6.36 2.13
CA ALA A 207 -6.16 5.98 2.04
C ALA A 207 -6.68 5.75 0.61
N THR A 208 -5.81 5.42 -0.33
CA THR A 208 -6.19 5.07 -1.70
C THR A 208 -6.32 3.56 -1.83
N ALA A 209 -7.45 3.12 -2.38
CA ALA A 209 -7.68 1.73 -2.71
C ALA A 209 -7.19 1.41 -4.12
N VAL A 210 -6.49 0.30 -4.26
CA VAL A 210 -6.10 -0.29 -5.54
C VAL A 210 -6.91 -1.57 -5.73
N ILE A 211 -7.66 -1.61 -6.82
CA ILE A 211 -8.49 -2.74 -7.19
C ILE A 211 -7.72 -3.59 -8.19
N TYR A 212 -7.55 -4.85 -7.89
CA TYR A 212 -6.95 -5.83 -8.79
C TYR A 212 -8.03 -6.80 -9.25
N GLU A 213 -8.16 -6.95 -10.56
CA GLU A 213 -8.92 -8.02 -11.18
C GLU A 213 -7.94 -9.13 -11.57
N LEU A 214 -8.14 -10.31 -11.01
CA LEU A 214 -7.28 -11.47 -11.20
C LEU A 214 -8.05 -12.55 -11.95
N ASP A 215 -7.33 -13.33 -12.75
CA ASP A 215 -7.89 -14.55 -13.35
C ASP A 215 -7.91 -15.74 -12.35
N ASN A 216 -8.36 -16.90 -12.81
CA ASN A 216 -8.43 -18.10 -11.98
C ASN A 216 -7.04 -18.64 -11.57
N GLN A 217 -5.99 -18.27 -12.30
CA GLN A 217 -4.59 -18.57 -11.99
C GLN A 217 -3.95 -17.55 -11.07
N MET A 218 -4.69 -16.48 -10.68
CA MET A 218 -4.21 -15.35 -9.91
C MET A 218 -3.28 -14.40 -10.69
N ASN A 219 -3.30 -14.44 -12.01
CA ASN A 219 -2.61 -13.46 -12.82
C ASN A 219 -3.41 -12.16 -12.88
N LEU A 220 -2.71 -11.05 -12.90
CA LEU A 220 -3.31 -9.72 -12.99
C LEU A 220 -3.91 -9.50 -14.39
N VAL A 221 -5.21 -9.22 -14.44
CA VAL A 221 -5.94 -8.85 -15.66
C VAL A 221 -6.08 -7.34 -15.77
N ARG A 222 -6.41 -6.68 -14.66
CA ARG A 222 -6.63 -5.22 -14.60
C ARG A 222 -6.28 -4.68 -13.23
N GLN A 223 -5.77 -3.45 -13.23
CA GLN A 223 -5.52 -2.67 -12.02
C GLN A 223 -6.14 -1.28 -12.19
N GLU A 224 -6.82 -0.80 -11.16
CA GLU A 224 -7.36 0.54 -11.12
C GLU A 224 -7.28 1.14 -9.71
N TYR A 225 -7.23 2.47 -9.64
CA TYR A 225 -7.22 3.21 -8.38
C TYR A 225 -8.61 3.77 -8.11
N LEU A 226 -9.17 3.45 -6.95
CA LEU A 226 -10.48 3.94 -6.54
C LEU A 226 -10.30 5.06 -5.50
N GLY A 227 -11.00 6.18 -5.72
CA GLY A 227 -11.02 7.27 -4.76
C GLY A 227 -9.68 7.99 -4.67
N ARG A 228 -9.29 8.71 -5.73
CA ARG A 228 -8.27 9.75 -5.56
C ARG A 228 -8.88 10.81 -4.66
N PRO A 229 -8.33 11.10 -3.46
CA PRO A 229 -8.78 12.24 -2.70
C PRO A 229 -8.63 13.47 -3.59
N SER A 230 -9.68 14.26 -3.75
CA SER A 230 -9.68 15.52 -4.49
C SER A 230 -8.65 16.55 -3.95
N VAL A 231 -8.00 16.23 -2.85
CA VAL A 231 -6.98 17.04 -2.17
C VAL A 231 -5.56 16.89 -2.76
N CYS A 232 -5.31 15.91 -3.66
CA CYS A 232 -4.00 15.77 -4.30
C CYS A 232 -3.77 16.75 -5.47
N LEU A 233 -4.73 17.66 -5.76
CA LEU A 233 -4.58 18.65 -6.84
C LEU A 233 -3.95 19.97 -6.39
N ASP A 234 -3.84 20.22 -5.10
CA ASP A 234 -3.37 21.49 -4.55
C ASP A 234 -1.98 21.37 -3.89
N GLY A 235 -1.00 20.81 -4.57
CA GLY A 235 0.42 21.03 -4.28
C GLY A 235 0.90 20.82 -2.84
N ALA A 236 0.09 20.29 -1.93
CA ALA A 236 0.53 19.95 -0.58
C ALA A 236 1.35 18.65 -0.64
N ALA A 237 2.66 18.80 -0.62
CA ALA A 237 3.66 17.75 -0.54
C ALA A 237 3.40 16.86 0.69
N GLY A 238 2.62 15.80 0.49
CA GLY A 238 2.37 14.77 1.49
C GLY A 238 2.97 13.43 1.11
N ASP A 239 3.46 13.31 -0.12
CA ASP A 239 4.08 12.08 -0.62
C ASP A 239 5.59 12.30 -0.74
N SER A 240 6.33 11.33 -0.22
CA SER A 240 7.79 11.30 -0.23
C SER A 240 8.36 11.76 -1.57
N PRO A 241 9.34 12.68 -1.60
CA PRO A 241 10.04 13.05 -2.83
C PRO A 241 10.77 11.86 -3.48
N TRP A 242 10.93 10.78 -2.75
CA TRP A 242 11.50 9.50 -3.20
C TRP A 242 10.49 8.59 -3.91
N ILE A 243 9.22 8.93 -3.87
CA ILE A 243 8.18 8.29 -4.64
C ILE A 243 8.06 9.10 -5.91
N ALA A 244 8.61 8.60 -7.02
CA ALA A 244 8.60 9.28 -8.31
C ALA A 244 7.19 9.82 -8.61
N ASP A 245 7.09 11.13 -8.85
CA ASP A 245 5.87 11.80 -9.27
C ASP A 245 5.52 11.39 -10.72
N ASN A 246 5.06 10.16 -10.89
CA ASN A 246 4.52 9.70 -12.17
C ASN A 246 3.09 10.21 -12.42
N THR A 247 2.59 11.15 -11.61
CA THR A 247 1.26 11.76 -11.81
C THR A 247 1.25 12.87 -12.86
N ARG A 248 2.37 13.17 -13.54
CA ARG A 248 2.35 13.99 -14.76
C ARG A 248 1.74 13.19 -15.91
N ILE A 249 0.45 12.91 -15.82
CA ILE A 249 -0.34 12.62 -17.01
C ILE A 249 -0.28 13.87 -17.88
N ARG A 250 0.36 13.74 -19.03
CA ARG A 250 0.41 14.77 -20.08
C ARG A 250 -1.03 15.30 -20.32
N ARG A 251 -1.31 16.50 -19.86
CA ARG A 251 -2.34 17.33 -20.47
C ARG A 251 -1.79 17.74 -21.84
N GLY A 252 -2.20 17.04 -22.87
CA GLY A 252 -1.79 17.38 -24.22
C GLY A 252 -2.47 16.47 -25.22
N GLY A 253 -3.61 16.87 -25.74
CA GLY A 253 -4.28 16.20 -26.83
C GLY A 253 -5.76 16.55 -26.87
N THR A 254 -6.06 17.80 -27.25
CA THR A 254 -7.38 18.15 -27.78
C THR A 254 -7.60 17.37 -29.07
N VAL A 255 -8.42 16.34 -29.01
CA VAL A 255 -9.01 15.75 -30.23
C VAL A 255 -10.34 16.43 -30.44
N SER A 256 -10.34 17.43 -31.31
CA SER A 256 -11.53 17.96 -31.94
C SER A 256 -12.02 16.90 -32.92
N GLY A 257 -13.11 16.25 -32.59
CA GLY A 257 -13.81 15.34 -33.49
C GLY A 257 -15.27 15.31 -33.08
N THR A 258 -16.05 16.17 -33.66
CA THR A 258 -17.53 16.18 -33.62
C THR A 258 -18.05 14.86 -34.23
N PRO A 259 -18.88 14.09 -33.50
CA PRO A 259 -19.60 13.00 -34.17
C PRO A 259 -20.77 13.58 -34.95
N SER A 260 -20.71 13.43 -36.27
CA SER A 260 -21.82 13.68 -37.19
C SER A 260 -22.98 12.75 -36.88
N LEU A 261 -24.12 13.34 -36.56
CA LEU A 261 -25.42 12.67 -36.48
C LEU A 261 -25.86 12.29 -37.90
N LEU A 262 -25.82 11.01 -38.21
CA LEU A 262 -26.54 10.48 -39.38
C LEU A 262 -27.97 10.15 -38.95
N VAL A 263 -28.87 11.00 -39.48
CA VAL A 263 -30.33 10.76 -39.47
C VAL A 263 -30.64 9.80 -40.62
N PRO A 264 -31.39 8.72 -40.44
CA PRO A 264 -31.92 7.94 -41.56
C PRO A 264 -33.07 8.71 -42.19
N LYS A 265 -33.01 8.82 -43.49
CA LYS A 265 -34.17 9.19 -44.32
C LYS A 265 -34.82 7.92 -44.86
N ASP A 266 -36.13 7.91 -44.68
CA ASP A 266 -37.18 7.10 -45.34
C ASP A 266 -37.16 5.60 -45.15
#